data_8765ba42b8bdd69c2252baa8cfe16ad1
#
_entry.id   8765ba42b8bdd69c2252baa8cfe16ad1
#
_cell.length_a   1.000
_cell.length_b   1.000
_cell.length_c   1.000
_cell.angle_alpha   90.00
_cell.angle_beta   90.00
_cell.angle_gamma   90.00
#
_symmetry.space_group_name_H-M   'P 1'
#
loop_
_entity.id
_entity.type
_entity.pdbx_description
1 polymer ?
#
loop_
_entity_poly.entity_id
_entity_poly.type
_entity_poly.pdbx_seq_one_letter_code
_entity_poly.pdbx_strand_id
1 'polypeptide(L)'
;AMAAAAAAMCRLDEHLDLTKRGGRVVCVGLGSGALPAFMARKFPTAVVEVCEIDPVVAEAVRGFHGLNPPKLLGPWGDKPVPGNLPPGVGLCMGDAGEFMEKAARAVERGDAPLASVVFLDAFDGAGEVPSHLTSKDFLEKCDRVLAPGGCVVINLFNGPAGSVQRRRLETIAANLEAVVGAVTTFPVEFPVNVVLAARKERADGFGDQEDPRFTRKELKSAGREISKELQFEWDAGHFLKKAYWVETEGGASFKERPAGLSLNPLSGFVNRMGTAMSDEWAREQEQEM
;
A
#
# COMPACT_ATOMS: atom_id res chain seq x y z
N ALA A 1 -7.33 -3.35 -4.11
CA ALA A 1 -6.03 -3.44 -4.79
C ALA A 1 -4.90 -3.69 -3.79
N MET A 2 -4.58 -2.73 -2.90
CA MET A 2 -3.47 -2.83 -1.93
C MET A 2 -3.52 -4.10 -1.08
N ALA A 3 -4.65 -4.39 -0.43
CA ALA A 3 -4.81 -5.60 0.37
C ALA A 3 -4.62 -6.89 -0.42
N ALA A 4 -5.06 -6.93 -1.68
CA ALA A 4 -4.86 -8.09 -2.55
C ALA A 4 -3.38 -8.29 -2.91
N ALA A 5 -2.68 -7.21 -3.24
CA ALA A 5 -1.25 -7.25 -3.54
C ALA A 5 -0.46 -7.75 -2.32
N ALA A 6 -0.66 -7.13 -1.16
CA ALA A 6 0.00 -7.52 0.08
C ALA A 6 -0.29 -8.97 0.48
N ALA A 7 -1.57 -9.36 0.49
CA ALA A 7 -1.96 -10.71 0.88
C ALA A 7 -1.37 -11.78 -0.05
N ALA A 8 -1.34 -11.53 -1.37
CA ALA A 8 -0.75 -12.45 -2.32
C ALA A 8 0.78 -12.55 -2.16
N MET A 9 1.45 -11.42 -1.97
CA MET A 9 2.90 -11.42 -1.77
C MET A 9 3.29 -12.12 -0.47
N CYS A 10 2.57 -11.87 0.63
CA CYS A 10 2.78 -12.57 1.90
C CYS A 10 2.41 -14.07 1.81
N ARG A 11 1.39 -14.43 1.01
CA ARG A 11 1.00 -15.83 0.81
C ARG A 11 2.07 -16.65 0.11
N LEU A 12 2.78 -16.05 -0.83
CA LEU A 12 3.86 -16.67 -1.57
C LEU A 12 5.15 -16.83 -0.75
N ASP A 13 5.19 -16.24 0.44
CA ASP A 13 6.24 -16.47 1.43
C ASP A 13 5.62 -17.25 2.61
N GLU A 14 6.03 -18.50 2.79
CA GLU A 14 5.47 -19.37 3.82
C GLU A 14 5.69 -18.87 5.26
N HIS A 15 6.68 -17.99 5.46
CA HIS A 15 6.98 -17.39 6.76
C HIS A 15 6.11 -16.16 7.06
N LEU A 16 5.48 -15.58 6.02
CA LEU A 16 4.71 -14.34 6.10
C LEU A 16 3.23 -14.51 5.74
N ASP A 17 2.76 -15.73 5.48
CA ASP A 17 1.36 -16.00 5.13
C ASP A 17 0.42 -15.52 6.26
N LEU A 18 -0.21 -14.38 6.02
CA LEU A 18 -1.12 -13.73 6.98
C LEU A 18 -2.33 -14.59 7.32
N THR A 19 -2.73 -15.52 6.44
CA THR A 19 -3.86 -16.42 6.68
C THR A 19 -3.53 -17.50 7.68
N LYS A 20 -2.27 -17.93 7.74
CA LYS A 20 -1.82 -19.05 8.58
C LYS A 20 -1.11 -18.63 9.86
N ARG A 21 -0.28 -17.60 9.77
CA ARG A 21 0.62 -17.20 10.84
C ARG A 21 0.21 -15.92 11.55
N GLY A 22 -0.75 -15.17 10.95
CA GLY A 22 -1.01 -13.82 11.37
C GLY A 22 0.14 -12.90 10.95
N GLY A 23 0.43 -11.91 11.78
CA GLY A 23 1.54 -11.00 11.54
C GLY A 23 1.21 -9.59 11.97
N ARG A 24 2.18 -8.69 11.84
CA ARG A 24 1.99 -7.27 12.09
C ARG A 24 1.81 -6.55 10.75
N VAL A 25 0.75 -5.75 10.68
CA VAL A 25 0.41 -4.91 9.53
C VAL A 25 0.39 -3.47 9.99
N VAL A 26 1.16 -2.62 9.34
CA VAL A 26 1.21 -1.19 9.63
C VAL A 26 0.51 -0.43 8.51
N CYS A 27 -0.41 0.46 8.85
CA CYS A 27 -1.10 1.35 7.91
C CYS A 27 -0.72 2.80 8.21
N VAL A 28 -0.11 3.48 7.26
CA VAL A 28 0.13 4.93 7.30
C VAL A 28 -1.00 5.61 6.54
N GLY A 29 -1.81 6.35 7.29
CA GLY A 29 -3.10 6.90 6.84
C GLY A 29 -4.27 5.99 7.22
N LEU A 30 -5.32 6.61 7.77
CA LEU A 30 -6.57 5.94 8.13
C LEU A 30 -7.61 6.07 7.01
N GLY A 31 -7.72 7.27 6.43
CA GLY A 31 -8.72 7.61 5.43
C GLY A 31 -10.13 7.23 5.91
N SER A 32 -10.88 6.49 5.11
CA SER A 32 -12.19 5.96 5.51
C SER A 32 -12.15 4.79 6.52
N GLY A 33 -10.97 4.31 6.89
CA GLY A 33 -10.79 3.11 7.72
C GLY A 33 -11.05 1.78 7.00
N ALA A 34 -11.35 1.81 5.71
CA ALA A 34 -11.73 0.60 4.95
C ALA A 34 -10.59 -0.42 4.87
N LEU A 35 -9.36 0.03 4.60
CA LEU A 35 -8.20 -0.85 4.48
C LEU A 35 -7.86 -1.54 5.81
N PRO A 36 -7.63 -0.84 6.93
CA PRO A 36 -7.34 -1.49 8.20
C PRO A 36 -8.49 -2.37 8.69
N ALA A 37 -9.75 -1.95 8.49
CA ALA A 37 -10.91 -2.76 8.84
C ALA A 37 -10.99 -4.05 8.01
N PHE A 38 -10.69 -3.97 6.72
CA PHE A 38 -10.62 -5.13 5.84
C PHE A 38 -9.53 -6.10 6.32
N MET A 39 -8.32 -5.60 6.60
CA MET A 39 -7.21 -6.43 7.07
C MET A 39 -7.56 -7.13 8.38
N ALA A 40 -8.07 -6.42 9.37
CA ALA A 40 -8.45 -7.00 10.65
C ALA A 40 -9.57 -8.05 10.55
N ARG A 41 -10.56 -7.83 9.66
CA ARG A 41 -11.67 -8.78 9.47
C ARG A 41 -11.25 -10.04 8.71
N LYS A 42 -10.41 -9.88 7.70
CA LYS A 42 -10.01 -10.99 6.81
C LYS A 42 -8.79 -11.75 7.34
N PHE A 43 -7.99 -11.13 8.19
CA PHE A 43 -6.82 -11.71 8.83
C PHE A 43 -6.92 -11.55 10.35
N PRO A 44 -7.82 -12.29 11.03
CA PRO A 44 -8.16 -12.06 12.44
C PRO A 44 -7.01 -12.35 13.40
N THR A 45 -5.97 -13.03 12.95
CA THR A 45 -4.74 -13.29 13.71
C THR A 45 -3.67 -12.23 13.51
N ALA A 46 -3.86 -11.32 12.56
CA ALA A 46 -2.95 -10.21 12.32
C ALA A 46 -3.21 -9.06 13.29
N VAL A 47 -2.14 -8.41 13.75
CA VAL A 47 -2.20 -7.15 14.49
C VAL A 47 -2.10 -6.01 13.49
N VAL A 48 -3.12 -5.17 13.40
CA VAL A 48 -3.18 -4.04 12.48
C VAL A 48 -2.96 -2.75 13.26
N GLU A 49 -1.94 -1.99 12.91
CA GLU A 49 -1.61 -0.69 13.50
C GLU A 49 -1.79 0.40 12.47
N VAL A 50 -2.44 1.47 12.88
CA VAL A 50 -2.75 2.60 12.00
C VAL A 50 -2.13 3.87 12.58
N CYS A 51 -1.44 4.65 11.75
CA CYS A 51 -1.00 6.00 12.07
C CYS A 51 -1.86 7.00 11.28
N GLU A 52 -2.47 7.97 11.98
CA GLU A 52 -3.26 9.04 11.38
C GLU A 52 -2.87 10.38 12.01
N ILE A 53 -2.69 11.41 11.18
CA ILE A 53 -2.31 12.74 11.64
C ILE A 53 -3.52 13.63 11.94
N ASP A 54 -4.64 13.41 11.23
CA ASP A 54 -5.81 14.26 11.33
C ASP A 54 -6.84 13.69 12.34
N PRO A 55 -7.07 14.37 13.47
CA PRO A 55 -8.07 13.94 14.44
C PRO A 55 -9.50 13.97 13.89
N VAL A 56 -9.79 14.80 12.88
CA VAL A 56 -11.11 14.86 12.23
C VAL A 56 -11.38 13.58 11.44
N VAL A 57 -10.36 13.06 10.73
CA VAL A 57 -10.45 11.77 10.03
C VAL A 57 -10.72 10.65 11.02
N ALA A 58 -9.99 10.61 12.13
CA ALA A 58 -10.17 9.61 13.18
C ALA A 58 -11.59 9.66 13.79
N GLU A 59 -12.12 10.85 14.01
CA GLU A 59 -13.48 11.05 14.54
C GLU A 59 -14.54 10.63 13.52
N ALA A 60 -14.36 10.98 12.24
CA ALA A 60 -15.29 10.63 11.17
C ALA A 60 -15.41 9.09 10.98
N VAL A 61 -14.31 8.37 11.08
CA VAL A 61 -14.29 6.89 10.94
C VAL A 61 -15.02 6.20 12.08
N ARG A 62 -15.11 6.83 13.25
CA ARG A 62 -15.83 6.31 14.42
C ARG A 62 -17.26 5.88 14.09
N GLY A 63 -17.97 6.65 13.26
CA GLY A 63 -19.37 6.41 12.90
C GLY A 63 -19.58 5.42 11.75
N PHE A 64 -18.60 5.25 10.85
CA PHE A 64 -18.82 4.58 9.56
C PHE A 64 -18.64 3.07 9.54
N HIS A 65 -17.75 2.51 10.35
CA HIS A 65 -17.41 1.09 10.26
C HIS A 65 -17.71 0.28 11.53
N GLY A 66 -18.43 0.90 12.50
CA GLY A 66 -18.50 0.31 13.83
C GLY A 66 -17.11 0.14 14.45
N LEU A 67 -16.13 0.81 13.83
CA LEU A 67 -14.83 1.04 14.41
C LEU A 67 -15.07 2.11 15.45
N ASN A 68 -15.42 1.72 16.68
CA ASN A 68 -15.16 2.61 17.78
C ASN A 68 -13.70 3.03 17.67
N PRO A 69 -13.38 4.34 17.85
CA PRO A 69 -12.02 4.76 17.72
C PRO A 69 -11.19 3.83 18.56
N PRO A 70 -10.15 3.31 17.95
CA PRO A 70 -9.18 2.56 18.72
C PRO A 70 -8.80 3.48 19.85
N LYS A 71 -8.74 2.95 21.03
CA LYS A 71 -8.06 3.64 22.10
C LYS A 71 -6.68 3.90 21.57
N LEU A 72 -6.27 5.18 21.63
CA LEU A 72 -4.93 5.61 21.33
C LEU A 72 -3.98 4.59 21.95
N LEU A 73 -3.30 3.83 21.12
CA LEU A 73 -2.14 3.12 21.58
C LEU A 73 -1.16 4.23 21.96
N GLY A 74 -0.86 4.34 23.24
CA GLY A 74 0.28 5.14 23.67
C GLY A 74 1.52 4.71 22.93
N PRO A 75 2.63 5.47 23.01
CA PRO A 75 3.87 5.08 22.41
C PRO A 75 4.22 3.69 22.93
N TRP A 76 4.27 2.72 22.05
CA TRP A 76 4.66 1.32 22.22
C TRP A 76 5.00 0.93 23.65
N GLY A 77 4.09 0.27 24.34
CA GLY A 77 4.28 -0.20 25.73
C GLY A 77 3.08 -0.03 26.65
N ASP A 78 2.13 0.82 26.33
CA ASP A 78 0.90 0.90 27.10
C ASP A 78 -0.08 -0.18 26.63
N LYS A 79 -0.62 -0.91 27.59
CA LYS A 79 -1.53 -2.03 27.35
C LYS A 79 -2.70 -1.60 26.46
N PRO A 80 -3.12 -2.43 25.49
CA PRO A 80 -4.29 -2.15 24.68
C PRO A 80 -5.47 -1.85 25.59
N VAL A 81 -6.05 -0.68 25.42
CA VAL A 81 -7.18 -0.25 26.21
C VAL A 81 -8.43 -0.88 25.60
N PRO A 82 -9.28 -1.61 26.37
CA PRO A 82 -10.49 -2.28 25.86
C PRO A 82 -11.48 -1.27 25.26
N GLY A 83 -11.85 -1.46 23.99
CA GLY A 83 -12.86 -0.73 23.26
C GLY A 83 -13.26 -1.54 22.04
N ASN A 84 -14.47 -1.36 21.49
CA ASN A 84 -15.14 -2.20 20.50
C ASN A 84 -14.53 -2.19 19.09
N LEU A 85 -13.18 -2.12 18.97
CA LEU A 85 -12.50 -2.42 17.73
C LEU A 85 -12.56 -3.91 17.42
N PRO A 86 -12.53 -4.29 16.13
CA PRO A 86 -12.16 -5.65 15.81
C PRO A 86 -10.88 -5.99 16.58
N PRO A 87 -10.81 -7.13 17.25
CA PRO A 87 -9.61 -7.52 17.95
C PRO A 87 -8.42 -7.38 16.97
N GLY A 88 -7.37 -6.72 17.41
CA GLY A 88 -6.16 -6.57 16.63
C GLY A 88 -5.95 -5.28 15.84
N VAL A 89 -6.81 -4.25 15.94
CA VAL A 89 -6.54 -2.92 15.35
C VAL A 89 -6.17 -1.89 16.42
N GLY A 90 -5.07 -1.18 16.22
CA GLY A 90 -4.63 -0.05 17.03
C GLY A 90 -4.48 1.24 16.22
N LEU A 91 -4.82 2.40 16.79
CA LEU A 91 -4.63 3.72 16.16
C LEU A 91 -3.64 4.56 16.96
N CYS A 92 -2.63 5.08 16.29
CA CYS A 92 -1.73 6.08 16.80
C CYS A 92 -2.03 7.42 16.12
N MET A 93 -2.30 8.45 16.91
CA MET A 93 -2.44 9.81 16.39
C MET A 93 -1.09 10.49 16.33
N GLY A 94 -0.71 11.01 15.16
CA GLY A 94 0.50 11.78 15.00
C GLY A 94 1.15 11.68 13.64
N ASP A 95 2.34 12.25 13.52
CA ASP A 95 3.15 12.22 12.31
C ASP A 95 3.69 10.82 12.01
N ALA A 96 3.56 10.39 10.75
CA ALA A 96 3.98 9.06 10.33
C ALA A 96 5.50 8.84 10.38
N GLY A 97 6.30 9.90 10.18
CA GLY A 97 7.76 9.80 10.28
C GLY A 97 8.21 9.55 11.72
N GLU A 98 7.56 10.21 12.70
CA GLU A 98 7.80 9.94 14.12
C GLU A 98 7.31 8.56 14.54
N PHE A 99 6.12 8.17 14.05
CA PHE A 99 5.55 6.85 14.30
C PHE A 99 6.48 5.75 13.81
N MET A 100 6.94 5.81 12.55
CA MET A 100 7.82 4.80 11.97
C MET A 100 9.18 4.75 12.65
N GLU A 101 9.73 5.90 13.09
CA GLU A 101 10.97 5.93 13.86
C GLU A 101 10.82 5.23 15.23
N LYS A 102 9.71 5.48 15.93
CA LYS A 102 9.39 4.81 17.20
C LYS A 102 9.19 3.31 16.99
N ALA A 103 8.51 2.94 15.90
CA ALA A 103 8.27 1.54 15.52
C ALA A 103 9.59 0.80 15.22
N ALA A 104 10.51 1.43 14.48
CA ALA A 104 11.81 0.85 14.17
C ALA A 104 12.64 0.64 15.45
N ARG A 105 12.69 1.63 16.34
CA ARG A 105 13.39 1.49 17.62
C ARG A 105 12.78 0.41 18.51
N ALA A 106 11.46 0.23 18.49
CA ALA A 106 10.81 -0.84 19.26
C ALA A 106 11.19 -2.23 18.72
N VAL A 107 11.27 -2.38 17.40
CA VAL A 107 11.75 -3.62 16.77
C VAL A 107 13.21 -3.90 17.13
N GLU A 108 14.09 -2.90 17.03
CA GLU A 108 15.51 -3.03 17.36
C GLU A 108 15.77 -3.44 18.83
N ARG A 109 14.91 -3.01 19.74
CA ARG A 109 14.99 -3.41 21.16
C ARG A 109 14.32 -4.75 21.46
N GLY A 110 13.63 -5.35 20.48
CA GLY A 110 12.82 -6.55 20.68
C GLY A 110 11.48 -6.32 21.41
N ASP A 111 11.07 -5.06 21.53
CA ASP A 111 9.79 -4.68 22.18
C ASP A 111 8.58 -4.89 21.26
N ALA A 112 8.81 -4.96 19.94
CA ALA A 112 7.78 -5.18 18.95
C ALA A 112 8.24 -6.20 17.89
N PRO A 113 7.32 -7.00 17.33
CA PRO A 113 7.64 -7.89 16.23
C PRO A 113 7.85 -7.10 14.92
N LEU A 114 8.60 -7.69 14.00
CA LEU A 114 8.71 -7.20 12.64
C LEU A 114 7.34 -7.22 11.94
N ALA A 115 7.13 -6.28 11.03
CA ALA A 115 5.91 -6.19 10.24
C ALA A 115 6.00 -7.03 8.96
N SER A 116 4.94 -7.72 8.62
CA SER A 116 4.81 -8.41 7.33
C SER A 116 4.50 -7.42 6.21
N VAL A 117 3.76 -6.35 6.51
CA VAL A 117 3.34 -5.34 5.53
C VAL A 117 3.33 -3.96 6.16
N VAL A 118 3.81 -2.97 5.39
CA VAL A 118 3.59 -1.55 5.62
C VAL A 118 2.78 -0.99 4.46
N PHE A 119 1.57 -0.51 4.73
CA PHE A 119 0.75 0.22 3.77
C PHE A 119 0.98 1.71 3.90
N LEU A 120 1.20 2.39 2.77
CA LEU A 120 1.22 3.84 2.67
C LEU A 120 0.03 4.30 1.82
N ASP A 121 -1.02 4.77 2.48
CA ASP A 121 -2.28 5.23 1.88
C ASP A 121 -2.69 6.57 2.51
N ALA A 122 -1.74 7.50 2.58
CA ALA A 122 -1.89 8.83 3.13
C ALA A 122 -1.80 9.88 2.02
N PHE A 123 -2.82 10.72 1.93
CA PHE A 123 -2.92 11.80 0.95
C PHE A 123 -3.10 13.13 1.66
N ASP A 124 -2.51 14.17 1.10
CA ASP A 124 -2.72 15.55 1.54
C ASP A 124 -4.01 16.15 0.94
N GLY A 125 -4.29 17.41 1.27
CA GLY A 125 -5.46 18.11 0.74
C GLY A 125 -5.47 18.32 -0.78
N ALA A 126 -4.33 18.13 -1.46
CA ALA A 126 -4.21 18.15 -2.91
C ALA A 126 -4.37 16.75 -3.55
N GLY A 127 -4.61 15.72 -2.74
CA GLY A 127 -4.73 14.34 -3.19
C GLY A 127 -3.40 13.68 -3.55
N GLU A 128 -2.29 14.21 -3.06
CA GLU A 128 -0.96 13.69 -3.32
C GLU A 128 -0.38 13.05 -2.04
N VAL A 129 0.40 11.99 -2.20
CA VAL A 129 1.14 11.46 -1.05
C VAL A 129 2.20 12.48 -0.63
N PRO A 130 2.26 12.91 0.64
CA PRO A 130 3.26 13.86 1.11
C PRO A 130 4.68 13.42 0.78
N SER A 131 5.50 14.33 0.23
CA SER A 131 6.83 13.98 -0.30
C SER A 131 7.78 13.40 0.75
N HIS A 132 7.65 13.81 2.01
CA HIS A 132 8.46 13.28 3.11
C HIS A 132 8.16 11.81 3.40
N LEU A 133 6.92 11.34 3.13
CA LEU A 133 6.51 9.92 3.31
C LEU A 133 6.97 9.01 2.15
N THR A 134 7.55 9.57 1.10
CA THR A 134 8.11 8.83 -0.04
C THR A 134 9.62 9.08 -0.21
N SER A 135 10.22 9.79 0.73
CA SER A 135 11.66 10.01 0.80
C SER A 135 12.43 8.74 1.17
N LYS A 136 13.68 8.64 0.79
CA LYS A 136 14.54 7.51 1.18
C LYS A 136 14.60 7.35 2.70
N ASP A 137 14.75 8.44 3.46
CA ASP A 137 14.77 8.42 4.93
C ASP A 137 13.50 7.75 5.53
N PHE A 138 12.33 8.08 5.00
CA PHE A 138 11.09 7.44 5.46
C PHE A 138 11.02 5.96 5.06
N LEU A 139 11.42 5.62 3.85
CA LEU A 139 11.43 4.24 3.36
C LEU A 139 12.45 3.38 4.11
N GLU A 140 13.59 3.93 4.53
CA GLU A 140 14.56 3.27 5.40
C GLU A 140 13.95 2.93 6.78
N LYS A 141 13.12 3.82 7.35
CA LYS A 141 12.36 3.52 8.56
C LYS A 141 11.35 2.39 8.32
N CYS A 142 10.67 2.37 7.18
CA CYS A 142 9.79 1.27 6.80
C CYS A 142 10.57 -0.05 6.66
N ASP A 143 11.73 -0.03 6.01
CA ASP A 143 12.58 -1.21 5.86
C ASP A 143 13.04 -1.79 7.21
N ARG A 144 13.47 -0.95 8.14
CA ARG A 144 13.87 -1.37 9.51
C ARG A 144 12.73 -2.06 10.27
N VAL A 145 11.48 -1.69 9.98
CA VAL A 145 10.29 -2.30 10.61
C VAL A 145 9.89 -3.60 9.93
N LEU A 146 10.21 -3.80 8.65
CA LEU A 146 9.79 -4.97 7.88
C LEU A 146 10.54 -6.24 8.24
N ALA A 147 9.81 -7.34 8.29
CA ALA A 147 10.38 -8.68 8.29
C ALA A 147 11.10 -8.97 6.95
N PRO A 148 12.14 -9.82 6.93
CA PRO A 148 12.69 -10.35 5.69
C PRO A 148 11.59 -10.98 4.83
N GLY A 149 11.50 -10.57 3.56
CA GLY A 149 10.41 -10.95 2.65
C GLY A 149 9.12 -10.14 2.79
N GLY A 150 9.00 -9.28 3.82
CA GLY A 150 7.88 -8.36 3.99
C GLY A 150 7.82 -7.30 2.90
N CYS A 151 6.71 -6.56 2.81
CA CYS A 151 6.54 -5.59 1.73
C CYS A 151 6.02 -4.23 2.18
N VAL A 152 6.47 -3.18 1.48
CA VAL A 152 5.84 -1.85 1.48
C VAL A 152 4.87 -1.79 0.31
N VAL A 153 3.64 -1.35 0.55
CA VAL A 153 2.59 -1.22 -0.47
C VAL A 153 2.07 0.20 -0.47
N ILE A 154 2.21 0.90 -1.58
CA ILE A 154 1.87 2.33 -1.71
C ILE A 154 0.78 2.52 -2.75
N ASN A 155 -0.24 3.30 -2.42
CA ASN A 155 -1.25 3.78 -3.36
C ASN A 155 -0.82 5.15 -3.90
N LEU A 156 -0.76 5.29 -5.22
CA LEU A 156 -0.26 6.50 -5.89
C LEU A 156 -1.16 6.89 -7.06
N PHE A 157 -1.12 8.17 -7.42
CA PHE A 157 -1.68 8.63 -8.67
C PHE A 157 -0.84 8.18 -9.86
N ASN A 158 -1.51 7.65 -10.88
CA ASN A 158 -0.90 7.26 -12.15
C ASN A 158 -1.17 8.36 -13.20
N GLY A 159 -0.26 9.32 -13.31
CA GLY A 159 -0.38 10.36 -14.31
C GLY A 159 -0.01 9.89 -15.72
N PRO A 160 -0.43 10.64 -16.77
CA PRO A 160 0.00 10.41 -18.15
C PRO A 160 1.52 10.45 -18.29
N ALA A 161 2.05 9.78 -19.32
CA ALA A 161 3.47 9.82 -19.62
C ALA A 161 3.98 11.27 -19.73
N GLY A 162 5.11 11.58 -19.08
CA GLY A 162 5.70 12.92 -19.05
C GLY A 162 5.04 13.92 -18.09
N SER A 163 3.94 13.56 -17.40
CA SER A 163 3.34 14.42 -16.38
C SER A 163 4.19 14.52 -15.12
N VAL A 164 3.88 15.49 -14.27
CA VAL A 164 4.53 15.63 -12.94
C VAL A 164 4.24 14.41 -12.08
N GLN A 165 2.99 13.92 -12.08
CA GLN A 165 2.56 12.74 -11.34
C GLN A 165 3.32 11.49 -11.79
N ARG A 166 3.53 11.33 -13.10
CA ARG A 166 4.30 10.19 -13.64
C ARG A 166 5.76 10.24 -13.19
N ARG A 167 6.43 11.38 -13.31
CA ARG A 167 7.82 11.54 -12.85
C ARG A 167 7.95 11.28 -11.34
N ARG A 168 6.96 11.73 -10.56
CA ARG A 168 6.92 11.49 -9.13
C ARG A 168 6.80 10.00 -8.81
N LEU A 169 5.88 9.30 -9.48
CA LEU A 169 5.73 7.84 -9.35
C LEU A 169 7.04 7.12 -9.67
N GLU A 170 7.73 7.53 -10.73
CA GLU A 170 9.05 7.01 -11.14
C GLU A 170 10.11 7.21 -10.05
N THR A 171 10.16 8.40 -9.47
CA THR A 171 11.08 8.69 -8.37
C THR A 171 10.78 7.83 -7.14
N ILE A 172 9.50 7.67 -6.79
CA ILE A 172 9.09 6.84 -5.65
C ILE A 172 9.45 5.37 -5.88
N ALA A 173 9.21 4.85 -7.08
CA ALA A 173 9.58 3.49 -7.43
C ALA A 173 11.09 3.26 -7.34
N ALA A 174 11.90 4.22 -7.84
CA ALA A 174 13.36 4.15 -7.72
C ALA A 174 13.84 4.22 -6.26
N ASN A 175 13.20 5.03 -5.42
CA ASN A 175 13.52 5.06 -3.98
C ASN A 175 13.16 3.73 -3.30
N LEU A 176 11.99 3.15 -3.62
CA LEU A 176 11.56 1.85 -3.11
C LEU A 176 12.53 0.73 -3.51
N GLU A 177 12.93 0.69 -4.78
CA GLU A 177 13.87 -0.32 -5.28
C GLU A 177 15.23 -0.18 -4.58
N ALA A 178 15.72 1.04 -4.42
CA ALA A 178 17.02 1.30 -3.80
C ALA A 178 17.07 0.99 -2.30
N VAL A 179 15.93 1.10 -1.59
CA VAL A 179 15.89 0.99 -0.11
C VAL A 179 15.31 -0.33 0.35
N VAL A 180 14.21 -0.78 -0.28
CA VAL A 180 13.45 -1.95 0.18
C VAL A 180 13.76 -3.17 -0.67
N GLY A 181 13.84 -3.00 -1.99
CA GLY A 181 14.09 -4.08 -2.93
C GLY A 181 13.14 -4.09 -4.13
N ALA A 182 13.02 -5.22 -4.80
CA ALA A 182 12.32 -5.36 -6.08
C ALA A 182 10.88 -4.82 -6.05
N VAL A 183 10.56 -3.96 -7.02
CA VAL A 183 9.26 -3.28 -7.12
C VAL A 183 8.34 -3.96 -8.11
N THR A 184 7.14 -4.27 -7.70
CA THR A 184 6.03 -4.76 -8.54
C THR A 184 4.93 -3.71 -8.60
N THR A 185 4.41 -3.47 -9.79
CA THR A 185 3.34 -2.50 -10.04
C THR A 185 2.04 -3.21 -10.34
N PHE A 186 0.96 -2.75 -9.73
CA PHE A 186 -0.39 -3.27 -9.90
C PHE A 186 -1.30 -2.14 -10.41
N PRO A 187 -1.65 -2.14 -11.71
CA PRO A 187 -2.61 -1.17 -12.26
C PRO A 187 -3.99 -1.39 -11.63
N VAL A 188 -4.62 -0.32 -11.19
CA VAL A 188 -6.01 -0.34 -10.71
C VAL A 188 -6.96 -0.13 -11.89
N GLU A 189 -8.15 -0.70 -11.86
CA GLU A 189 -9.11 -0.62 -12.97
C GLU A 189 -9.56 0.81 -13.27
N PHE A 190 -9.64 1.65 -12.25
CA PHE A 190 -9.81 3.08 -12.44
C PHE A 190 -8.43 3.68 -12.76
N PRO A 191 -8.26 4.32 -13.93
CA PRO A 191 -6.94 4.66 -14.46
C PRO A 191 -6.18 5.74 -13.67
N VAL A 192 -6.78 6.24 -12.60
CA VAL A 192 -6.23 7.33 -11.80
C VAL A 192 -5.18 6.84 -10.80
N ASN A 193 -5.30 5.60 -10.33
CA ASN A 193 -4.41 5.06 -9.29
C ASN A 193 -3.59 3.88 -9.79
N VAL A 194 -2.45 3.71 -9.15
CA VAL A 194 -1.59 2.55 -9.28
C VAL A 194 -1.08 2.15 -7.89
N VAL A 195 -0.93 0.86 -7.66
CA VAL A 195 -0.33 0.35 -6.45
C VAL A 195 1.09 -0.12 -6.76
N LEU A 196 2.08 0.42 -6.06
CA LEU A 196 3.44 -0.11 -6.02
C LEU A 196 3.61 -1.00 -4.80
N ALA A 197 4.29 -2.12 -4.95
CA ALA A 197 4.72 -2.94 -3.84
C ALA A 197 6.19 -3.30 -3.99
N ALA A 198 6.99 -2.96 -2.97
CA ALA A 198 8.40 -3.34 -2.88
C ALA A 198 8.56 -4.42 -1.83
N ARG A 199 9.34 -5.45 -2.13
CA ARG A 199 9.59 -6.57 -1.24
C ARG A 199 10.99 -6.49 -0.67
N LYS A 200 11.08 -6.54 0.67
CA LYS A 200 12.36 -6.57 1.38
C LYS A 200 13.13 -7.84 1.06
N GLU A 201 14.39 -7.70 0.74
CA GLU A 201 15.28 -8.83 0.53
C GLU A 201 15.46 -9.68 1.79
N ARG A 202 15.76 -10.95 1.60
CA ARG A 202 16.07 -11.89 2.67
C ARG A 202 17.58 -12.14 2.66
N ALA A 203 18.15 -12.20 3.85
CA ALA A 203 19.59 -12.49 3.99
C ALA A 203 19.98 -13.89 3.47
N ASP A 204 19.02 -14.83 3.49
CA ASP A 204 19.17 -16.21 2.98
C ASP A 204 18.76 -16.33 1.50
N GLY A 205 18.48 -15.23 0.82
CA GLY A 205 17.91 -15.20 -0.52
C GLY A 205 16.43 -15.62 -0.52
N PHE A 206 15.87 -15.85 -1.70
CA PHE A 206 14.50 -16.34 -1.90
C PHE A 206 14.47 -17.85 -2.24
N GLY A 207 15.33 -18.66 -1.61
CA GLY A 207 15.52 -20.05 -1.95
C GLY A 207 16.19 -20.21 -3.31
N ASP A 208 15.70 -21.13 -4.14
CA ASP A 208 16.23 -21.36 -5.49
C ASP A 208 15.78 -20.32 -6.54
N GLN A 209 15.07 -19.25 -6.11
CA GLN A 209 14.63 -18.18 -7.02
C GLN A 209 15.77 -17.19 -7.27
N GLU A 210 16.24 -17.13 -8.53
CA GLU A 210 17.22 -16.13 -8.98
C GLU A 210 16.65 -14.70 -8.98
N ASP A 211 15.31 -14.55 -9.07
CA ASP A 211 14.61 -13.26 -9.13
C ASP A 211 13.71 -13.10 -7.88
N PRO A 212 13.88 -12.03 -7.10
CA PRO A 212 13.06 -11.76 -5.93
C PRO A 212 11.59 -11.41 -6.25
N ARG A 213 11.27 -11.28 -7.54
CA ARG A 213 9.94 -10.91 -8.02
C ARG A 213 9.07 -12.12 -8.30
N PHE A 214 7.84 -12.08 -7.82
CA PHE A 214 6.87 -13.11 -8.15
C PHE A 214 6.36 -12.99 -9.60
N THR A 215 6.27 -14.10 -10.31
CA THR A 215 5.67 -14.12 -11.64
C THR A 215 4.18 -13.79 -11.60
N ARG A 216 3.63 -13.30 -12.74
CA ARG A 216 2.18 -13.08 -12.88
C ARG A 216 1.36 -14.34 -12.62
N LYS A 217 1.90 -15.50 -12.96
CA LYS A 217 1.24 -16.80 -12.75
C LYS A 217 1.13 -17.09 -11.26
N GLU A 218 2.18 -16.89 -10.49
CA GLU A 218 2.20 -17.06 -9.04
C GLU A 218 1.26 -16.08 -8.35
N LEU A 219 1.37 -14.79 -8.65
CA LEU A 219 0.47 -13.77 -8.11
C LEU A 219 -1.01 -14.04 -8.42
N LYS A 220 -1.31 -14.48 -9.66
CA LYS A 220 -2.66 -14.87 -10.05
C LYS A 220 -3.15 -16.08 -9.27
N SER A 221 -2.32 -17.11 -9.10
CA SER A 221 -2.67 -18.32 -8.34
C SER A 221 -2.92 -17.98 -6.87
N ALA A 222 -1.97 -17.31 -6.23
CA ALA A 222 -2.09 -16.89 -4.84
C ALA A 222 -3.33 -16.03 -4.60
N GLY A 223 -3.61 -15.08 -5.50
CA GLY A 223 -4.80 -14.25 -5.41
C GLY A 223 -6.12 -15.02 -5.49
N ARG A 224 -6.20 -16.03 -6.35
CA ARG A 224 -7.38 -16.92 -6.44
C ARG A 224 -7.56 -17.77 -5.19
N GLU A 225 -6.49 -18.33 -4.69
CA GLU A 225 -6.50 -19.13 -3.46
C GLU A 225 -6.96 -18.30 -2.27
N ILE A 226 -6.41 -17.09 -2.10
CA ILE A 226 -6.80 -16.15 -1.05
C ILE A 226 -8.27 -15.74 -1.21
N SER A 227 -8.72 -15.44 -2.42
CA SER A 227 -10.12 -15.06 -2.67
C SER A 227 -11.09 -16.17 -2.27
N LYS A 228 -10.73 -17.42 -2.52
CA LYS A 228 -11.52 -18.58 -2.14
C LYS A 228 -11.49 -18.82 -0.63
N GLU A 229 -10.31 -18.79 -0.02
CA GLU A 229 -10.11 -19.05 1.41
C GLU A 229 -10.79 -17.99 2.28
N LEU A 230 -10.62 -16.72 1.93
CA LEU A 230 -11.17 -15.59 2.67
C LEU A 230 -12.57 -15.16 2.20
N GLN A 231 -13.15 -15.89 1.25
CA GLN A 231 -14.48 -15.63 0.69
C GLN A 231 -14.61 -14.16 0.23
N PHE A 232 -13.71 -13.74 -0.67
CA PHE A 232 -13.84 -12.43 -1.29
C PHE A 232 -15.00 -12.46 -2.30
N GLU A 233 -15.75 -11.36 -2.39
CA GLU A 233 -16.78 -11.17 -3.39
C GLU A 233 -16.23 -10.95 -4.81
N TRP A 234 -14.88 -10.84 -4.94
CA TRP A 234 -14.16 -10.57 -6.17
C TRP A 234 -12.89 -11.44 -6.28
N ASP A 235 -12.46 -11.71 -7.52
CA ASP A 235 -11.26 -12.53 -7.80
C ASP A 235 -9.99 -11.69 -7.76
N ALA A 236 -9.23 -11.77 -6.65
CA ALA A 236 -7.93 -11.11 -6.52
C ALA A 236 -6.94 -11.56 -7.61
N GLY A 237 -6.99 -12.82 -8.05
CA GLY A 237 -6.13 -13.30 -9.13
C GLY A 237 -6.41 -12.62 -10.46
N HIS A 238 -7.65 -12.16 -10.71
CA HIS A 238 -7.96 -11.38 -11.90
C HIS A 238 -7.29 -10.00 -11.87
N PHE A 239 -7.22 -9.37 -10.72
CA PHE A 239 -6.50 -8.11 -10.53
C PHE A 239 -4.99 -8.32 -10.64
N LEU A 240 -4.44 -9.29 -9.90
CA LEU A 240 -2.99 -9.51 -9.76
C LEU A 240 -2.32 -9.99 -11.06
N LYS A 241 -3.05 -10.64 -11.97
CA LYS A 241 -2.52 -11.03 -13.29
C LYS A 241 -2.07 -9.84 -14.15
N LYS A 242 -2.50 -8.61 -13.81
CA LYS A 242 -2.12 -7.38 -14.51
C LYS A 242 -0.81 -6.78 -13.97
N ALA A 243 -0.18 -7.39 -12.96
CA ALA A 243 1.07 -6.94 -12.38
C ALA A 243 2.20 -6.87 -13.41
N TYR A 244 3.09 -5.90 -13.26
CA TYR A 244 4.34 -5.78 -14.00
C TYR A 244 5.45 -5.25 -13.10
N TRP A 245 6.70 -5.49 -13.50
CA TRP A 245 7.85 -5.03 -12.73
C TRP A 245 8.37 -3.72 -13.29
N VAL A 246 9.00 -2.97 -12.42
CA VAL A 246 9.71 -1.75 -12.76
C VAL A 246 11.20 -2.08 -12.72
N GLU A 247 11.94 -1.79 -13.80
CA GLU A 247 13.38 -1.80 -13.80
C GLU A 247 13.85 -0.35 -13.87
N THR A 248 14.56 0.11 -12.85
CA THR A 248 15.19 1.41 -12.84
C THR A 248 16.63 1.26 -13.30
N GLU A 249 16.91 1.52 -14.58
CA GLU A 249 18.28 1.64 -15.05
C GLU A 249 18.87 2.98 -14.60
N GLY A 250 19.71 2.99 -13.57
CA GLY A 250 20.67 4.08 -13.27
C GLY A 250 20.16 5.50 -13.16
N GLY A 251 18.87 5.70 -12.89
CA GLY A 251 18.20 7.00 -12.81
C GLY A 251 17.10 7.14 -13.84
N ALA A 252 15.87 6.84 -13.45
CA ALA A 252 14.63 7.33 -14.02
C ALA A 252 14.25 6.92 -15.46
N SER A 253 14.45 5.69 -15.88
CA SER A 253 13.70 5.17 -17.02
C SER A 253 12.95 3.90 -16.64
N PHE A 254 11.61 3.98 -16.63
CA PHE A 254 10.75 2.81 -16.53
C PHE A 254 10.86 2.00 -17.82
N LYS A 255 11.62 0.94 -17.81
CA LYS A 255 11.48 -0.09 -18.83
C LYS A 255 10.36 -1.03 -18.40
N GLU A 256 9.18 -0.79 -18.95
CA GLU A 256 8.12 -1.79 -18.92
C GLU A 256 8.60 -3.01 -19.69
N ARG A 257 8.81 -4.13 -18.99
CA ARG A 257 8.82 -5.44 -19.63
C ARG A 257 7.51 -6.14 -19.37
N PRO A 258 6.50 -5.92 -20.20
CA PRO A 258 5.51 -6.92 -20.46
C PRO A 258 5.60 -7.34 -21.91
N ALA A 259 5.64 -8.60 -22.16
CA ALA A 259 5.05 -9.06 -23.39
C ALA A 259 3.56 -8.62 -23.35
N GLY A 260 3.20 -7.53 -24.03
CA GLY A 260 1.86 -7.26 -24.51
C GLY A 260 0.93 -6.36 -23.69
N LEU A 261 1.37 -5.55 -22.75
CA LEU A 261 0.52 -4.52 -22.16
C LEU A 261 1.10 -3.13 -22.41
N SER A 262 0.66 -2.51 -23.49
CA SER A 262 0.75 -1.07 -23.68
C SER A 262 -0.01 -0.39 -22.54
N LEU A 263 0.64 0.49 -21.78
CA LEU A 263 -0.03 1.44 -20.87
C LEU A 263 -0.86 2.48 -21.63
N ASN A 264 -1.14 2.21 -22.89
CA ASN A 264 -1.81 3.13 -23.79
C ASN A 264 -3.26 2.75 -24.19
N PRO A 265 -4.09 2.10 -23.35
CA PRO A 265 -5.53 2.18 -23.55
C PRO A 265 -6.11 3.50 -23.06
N LEU A 266 -5.32 4.37 -22.42
CA LEU A 266 -5.84 5.52 -21.67
C LEU A 266 -5.65 6.87 -22.36
N SER A 267 -4.79 6.98 -23.38
CA SER A 267 -4.68 8.23 -24.15
C SER A 267 -5.99 8.62 -24.85
N GLY A 268 -6.84 7.65 -25.16
CA GLY A 268 -8.15 7.89 -25.74
C GLY A 268 -9.27 8.17 -24.74
N PHE A 269 -9.13 7.72 -23.48
CA PHE A 269 -10.19 7.86 -22.47
C PHE A 269 -9.99 9.09 -21.59
N VAL A 270 -8.74 9.38 -21.18
CA VAL A 270 -8.40 10.59 -20.41
C VAL A 270 -8.59 11.84 -21.28
N ASN A 271 -8.24 11.80 -22.59
CA ASN A 271 -8.55 12.90 -23.49
C ASN A 271 -10.06 13.11 -23.69
N ARG A 272 -10.89 12.08 -23.62
CA ARG A 272 -12.36 12.24 -23.72
C ARG A 272 -12.99 12.71 -22.41
N MET A 273 -12.49 12.29 -21.25
CA MET A 273 -12.99 12.80 -19.96
C MET A 273 -12.44 14.20 -19.66
N GLY A 274 -11.16 14.45 -19.95
CA GLY A 274 -10.56 15.77 -19.73
C GLY A 274 -11.20 16.85 -20.58
N THR A 275 -11.52 16.56 -21.84
CA THR A 275 -12.24 17.49 -22.72
C THR A 275 -13.72 17.61 -22.35
N ALA A 276 -14.39 16.53 -21.98
CA ALA A 276 -15.80 16.59 -21.58
C ALA A 276 -16.00 17.37 -20.27
N MET A 277 -15.15 17.14 -19.25
CA MET A 277 -15.21 17.90 -17.99
C MET A 277 -14.81 19.37 -18.15
N SER A 278 -13.81 19.69 -19.00
CA SER A 278 -13.44 21.09 -19.26
C SER A 278 -14.51 21.84 -20.04
N ASP A 279 -15.19 21.16 -20.95
CA ASP A 279 -16.27 21.77 -21.74
C ASP A 279 -17.58 21.92 -20.93
N GLU A 280 -17.83 21.04 -19.97
CA GLU A 280 -18.99 21.15 -19.08
C GLU A 280 -18.77 22.24 -18.02
N TRP A 281 -17.57 22.33 -17.46
CA TRP A 281 -17.19 23.38 -16.51
C TRP A 281 -17.14 24.77 -17.17
N ALA A 282 -16.66 24.87 -18.41
CA ALA A 282 -16.68 26.13 -19.18
C ALA A 282 -18.10 26.62 -19.50
N ARG A 283 -19.03 25.68 -19.78
CA ARG A 283 -20.45 26.04 -20.03
C ARG A 283 -21.19 26.48 -18.79
N GLU A 284 -20.87 25.90 -17.62
CA GLU A 284 -21.44 26.33 -16.34
C GLU A 284 -21.01 27.74 -15.96
N GLN A 285 -19.75 28.11 -16.23
CA GLN A 285 -19.24 29.47 -16.00
C GLN A 285 -19.83 30.52 -16.94
N GLU A 286 -20.16 30.15 -18.18
CA GLU A 286 -20.82 31.07 -19.15
C GLU A 286 -22.32 31.29 -18.83
N GLN A 287 -22.96 30.40 -18.04
CA GLN A 287 -24.35 30.55 -17.61
C GLN A 287 -24.52 31.37 -16.32
N GLU A 288 -23.46 31.60 -15.58
CA GLU A 288 -23.45 32.38 -14.33
C GLU A 288 -22.98 33.85 -14.56
N MET A 289 -22.59 34.25 -15.75
CA MET A 289 -22.29 35.64 -16.15
C MET A 289 -23.42 36.26 -16.94
#